data_5d3db154cfffb44f08809d10cededb87
#
_entry.id   5d3db154cfffb44f08809d10cededb87
#
_cell.length_a   1.000
_cell.length_b   1.000
_cell.length_c   1.000
_cell.angle_alpha   90.00
_cell.angle_beta   90.00
_cell.angle_gamma   90.00
#
_symmetry.space_group_name_H-M   'P 1'
#
loop_
_entity.id
_entity.type
_entity.pdbx_description
1 polymer ?
#
loop_
_entity_poly.entity_id
_entity_poly.type
_entity_poly.pdbx_seq_one_letter_code
_entity_poly.pdbx_strand_id
1 'polypeptide(L)'
;MSAAKQALGELGERIAERWLVARGWAVLDRRFRSGHRDIDLVTARREGAGRGRTVAFVEVKARAGDGFGGPVAAVGWRKRRELGRSAWVWVDRHGRPGDSYRFDVVGVLVRGRRVWVCHVADAFALRGWP
;
A
#
# COMPACT_ATOMS: atom_id res chain seq x y z
N MET A 1 -15.18 15.03 1.42
CA MET A 1 -14.43 14.47 2.56
C MET A 1 -14.10 15.57 3.54
N SER A 2 -14.18 15.31 4.84
CA SER A 2 -13.87 16.31 5.85
C SER A 2 -12.37 16.55 5.95
N ALA A 3 -11.98 17.75 6.42
CA ALA A 3 -10.59 18.07 6.67
C ALA A 3 -9.93 17.11 7.67
N ALA A 4 -10.70 16.67 8.68
CA ALA A 4 -10.22 15.74 9.69
C ALA A 4 -9.90 14.35 9.09
N LYS A 5 -10.75 13.84 8.19
CA LYS A 5 -10.49 12.58 7.50
C LYS A 5 -9.30 12.68 6.55
N GLN A 6 -9.17 13.79 5.87
CA GLN A 6 -8.03 14.03 4.98
C GLN A 6 -6.72 14.08 5.77
N ALA A 7 -6.70 14.80 6.89
CA ALA A 7 -5.52 14.89 7.75
C ALA A 7 -5.15 13.53 8.33
N LEU A 8 -6.13 12.72 8.73
CA LEU A 8 -5.90 11.36 9.23
C LEU A 8 -5.29 10.47 8.14
N GLY A 9 -5.82 10.55 6.91
CA GLY A 9 -5.29 9.80 5.78
C GLY A 9 -3.83 10.15 5.49
N GLU A 10 -3.50 11.44 5.46
CA GLU A 10 -2.12 11.89 5.24
C GLU A 10 -1.18 11.45 6.36
N LEU A 11 -1.64 11.54 7.61
CA LEU A 11 -0.88 11.06 8.76
C LEU A 11 -0.63 9.55 8.66
N GLY A 12 -1.66 8.80 8.31
CA GLY A 12 -1.56 7.34 8.13
C GLY A 12 -0.53 6.97 7.07
N GLU A 13 -0.54 7.67 5.94
CA GLU A 13 0.44 7.43 4.86
C GLU A 13 1.86 7.71 5.32
N ARG A 14 2.09 8.78 6.08
CA ARG A 14 3.42 9.08 6.63
C ARG A 14 3.89 8.04 7.63
N ILE A 15 3.00 7.59 8.49
CA ILE A 15 3.29 6.55 9.48
C ILE A 15 3.61 5.23 8.78
N ALA A 16 2.80 4.84 7.81
CA ALA A 16 3.01 3.62 7.03
C ALA A 16 4.35 3.65 6.30
N GLU A 17 4.70 4.77 5.69
CA GLU A 17 5.97 4.92 5.00
C GLU A 17 7.15 4.75 5.97
N ARG A 18 7.14 5.44 7.10
CA ARG A 18 8.21 5.32 8.11
C ARG A 18 8.34 3.89 8.62
N TRP A 19 7.22 3.25 8.84
CA TRP A 19 7.19 1.87 9.33
C TRP A 19 7.82 0.92 8.30
N LEU A 20 7.48 1.07 7.03
CA LEU A 20 8.02 0.26 5.94
C LEU A 20 9.51 0.53 5.71
N VAL A 21 9.92 1.79 5.69
CA VAL A 21 11.32 2.17 5.50
C VAL A 21 12.20 1.61 6.62
N ALA A 22 11.71 1.63 7.87
CA ALA A 22 12.43 1.04 8.99
C ALA A 22 12.62 -0.47 8.84
N ARG A 23 11.84 -1.13 7.99
CA ARG A 23 11.91 -2.56 7.70
C ARG A 23 12.59 -2.88 6.37
N GLY A 24 13.28 -1.91 5.81
CA GLY A 24 14.11 -2.12 4.63
C GLY A 24 13.42 -1.87 3.29
N TRP A 25 12.19 -1.37 3.28
CA TRP A 25 11.51 -1.01 2.05
C TRP A 25 11.97 0.36 1.55
N ALA A 26 12.26 0.47 0.27
CA ALA A 26 12.50 1.75 -0.39
C ALA A 26 11.20 2.25 -1.01
N VAL A 27 10.90 3.52 -0.85
CA VAL A 27 9.72 4.12 -1.49
C VAL A 27 10.10 4.54 -2.90
N LEU A 28 9.42 3.97 -3.89
CA LEU A 28 9.63 4.27 -5.30
C LEU A 28 8.69 5.38 -5.78
N ASP A 29 7.48 5.42 -5.23
CA ASP A 29 6.45 6.37 -5.65
C ASP A 29 5.45 6.59 -4.52
N ARG A 30 4.88 7.80 -4.48
CA ARG A 30 3.81 8.17 -3.55
C ARG A 30 2.64 8.68 -4.35
N ARG A 31 1.43 8.24 -4.01
CA ARG A 31 0.18 8.65 -4.66
C ARG A 31 0.29 8.54 -6.17
N PHE A 32 0.66 7.36 -6.64
CA PHE A 32 0.80 7.12 -8.06
C PHE A 32 -0.55 7.23 -8.76
N ARG A 33 -0.66 8.16 -9.70
CA ARG A 33 -1.88 8.44 -10.46
C ARG A 33 -1.77 7.93 -11.87
N SER A 34 -2.80 7.21 -12.31
CA SER A 34 -2.85 6.65 -13.67
C SER A 34 -4.17 6.93 -14.38
N GLY A 35 -5.05 7.76 -13.80
CA GLY A 35 -6.41 7.95 -14.30
C GLY A 35 -7.42 6.96 -13.75
N HIS A 36 -6.96 5.98 -13.00
CA HIS A 36 -7.78 5.04 -12.23
C HIS A 36 -7.73 5.42 -10.76
N ARG A 37 -7.56 4.46 -9.87
CA ARG A 37 -7.41 4.73 -8.46
C ARG A 37 -5.94 4.99 -8.14
N ASP A 38 -5.67 5.97 -7.29
CA ASP A 38 -4.32 6.25 -6.82
C ASP A 38 -3.81 5.11 -5.96
N ILE A 39 -2.53 4.77 -6.14
CA ILE A 39 -1.84 3.84 -5.26
C ILE A 39 -1.11 4.68 -4.21
N ASP A 40 -1.36 4.42 -2.93
CA ASP A 40 -0.82 5.25 -1.86
C ASP A 40 0.70 5.24 -1.82
N LEU A 41 1.30 4.05 -1.87
CA LEU A 41 2.76 3.88 -1.91
C LEU A 41 3.13 2.76 -2.87
N VAL A 42 4.21 2.95 -3.60
CA VAL A 42 4.87 1.89 -4.33
C VAL A 42 6.24 1.71 -3.69
N THR A 43 6.51 0.52 -3.20
CA THR A 43 7.72 0.22 -2.45
C THR A 43 8.45 -0.96 -3.03
N ALA A 44 9.75 -1.07 -2.76
CA ALA A 44 10.54 -2.20 -3.22
C ALA A 44 11.56 -2.63 -2.18
N ARG A 45 11.81 -3.92 -2.17
CA ARG A 45 12.83 -4.52 -1.31
C ARG A 45 13.36 -5.78 -1.98
N ARG A 46 14.64 -6.05 -1.81
CA ARG A 46 15.18 -7.36 -2.19
C ARG A 46 14.83 -8.37 -1.10
N GLU A 47 14.22 -9.46 -1.48
CA GLU A 47 13.84 -10.54 -0.57
C GLU A 47 14.44 -11.85 -1.05
N GLY A 48 14.97 -12.61 -0.10
CA GLY A 48 15.59 -13.90 -0.38
C GLY A 48 16.91 -13.78 -1.13
N ALA A 49 17.37 -14.90 -1.70
CA ALA A 49 18.64 -15.00 -2.41
C ALA A 49 18.54 -14.62 -3.90
N GLY A 50 17.38 -14.24 -4.38
CA GLY A 50 17.15 -13.87 -5.78
C GLY A 50 17.80 -12.55 -6.17
N ARG A 51 18.00 -12.37 -7.49
CA ARG A 51 18.57 -11.13 -8.02
C ARG A 51 17.54 -10.01 -8.20
N GLY A 52 16.26 -10.37 -8.27
CA GLY A 52 15.18 -9.44 -8.46
C GLY A 52 14.76 -8.78 -7.15
N ARG A 53 13.95 -7.77 -7.30
CA ARG A 53 13.32 -7.09 -6.17
C ARG A 53 11.84 -7.45 -6.08
N THR A 54 11.29 -7.37 -4.89
CA THR A 54 9.85 -7.41 -4.69
C THR A 54 9.32 -5.99 -4.69
N VAL A 55 8.35 -5.72 -5.54
CA VAL A 55 7.63 -4.44 -5.59
C VAL A 55 6.28 -4.66 -4.93
N ALA A 56 6.02 -3.92 -3.87
CA ALA A 56 4.74 -3.95 -3.17
C ALA A 56 3.96 -2.67 -3.43
N PHE A 57 2.75 -2.83 -3.96
CA PHE A 57 1.78 -1.74 -4.08
C PHE A 57 1.01 -1.70 -2.77
N VAL A 58 1.11 -0.60 -2.06
CA VAL A 58 0.61 -0.50 -0.68
C VAL A 58 -0.62 0.38 -0.62
N GLU A 59 -1.71 -0.17 -0.11
CA GLU A 59 -2.90 0.56 0.26
C GLU A 59 -2.85 0.85 1.76
N VAL A 60 -2.97 2.11 2.13
CA VAL A 60 -2.94 2.53 3.53
C VAL A 60 -4.36 2.81 4.00
N LYS A 61 -4.75 2.22 5.12
CA LYS A 61 -6.03 2.44 5.78
C LYS A 61 -5.81 3.02 7.17
N ALA A 62 -6.15 4.28 7.33
CA ALA A 62 -6.05 4.97 8.61
C ALA A 62 -7.42 5.06 9.28
N ARG A 63 -7.46 4.77 10.56
CA ARG A 63 -8.66 4.88 11.39
C ARG A 63 -8.30 5.52 12.73
N ALA A 64 -9.27 6.25 13.29
CA ALA A 64 -9.19 6.78 14.64
C ALA A 64 -10.29 6.13 15.48
N GLY A 65 -10.07 6.03 16.81
CA GLY A 65 -11.08 5.51 17.74
C GLY A 65 -10.90 4.04 18.07
N ASP A 66 -12.00 3.31 18.26
CA ASP A 66 -12.00 1.98 18.88
C ASP A 66 -11.83 0.80 17.90
N GLY A 67 -11.06 0.99 16.88
CA GLY A 67 -10.74 -0.11 16.01
C GLY A 67 -11.67 -0.26 14.81
N PHE A 68 -11.39 -1.28 14.02
CA PHE A 68 -12.11 -1.60 12.80
C PHE A 68 -11.90 -3.09 12.50
N GLY A 69 -12.68 -3.63 11.58
CA GLY A 69 -12.67 -5.06 11.24
C GLY A 69 -11.45 -5.57 10.50
N GLY A 70 -10.33 -4.86 10.56
CA GLY A 70 -9.09 -5.20 9.88
C GLY A 70 -8.91 -4.44 8.57
N PRO A 71 -7.65 -4.16 8.18
CA PRO A 71 -7.37 -3.32 7.01
C PRO A 71 -7.75 -3.97 5.68
N VAL A 72 -7.62 -5.27 5.55
CA VAL A 72 -7.94 -5.97 4.29
C VAL A 72 -9.42 -5.93 4.00
N ALA A 73 -10.27 -6.07 5.02
CA ALA A 73 -11.72 -6.02 4.85
C ALA A 73 -12.22 -4.69 4.29
N ALA A 74 -11.45 -3.61 4.47
CA ALA A 74 -11.78 -2.29 3.95
C ALA A 74 -11.48 -2.14 2.45
N VAL A 75 -10.84 -3.14 1.83
CA VAL A 75 -10.49 -3.11 0.41
C VAL A 75 -11.39 -4.07 -0.35
N GLY A 76 -12.53 -3.57 -0.84
CA GLY A 76 -13.50 -4.36 -1.61
C GLY A 76 -12.97 -4.74 -3.00
N TRP A 77 -13.67 -5.67 -3.65
CA TRP A 77 -13.21 -6.21 -4.94
C TRP A 77 -13.15 -5.16 -6.06
N ARG A 78 -14.06 -4.18 -6.06
CA ARG A 78 -14.02 -3.09 -7.04
C ARG A 78 -12.75 -2.27 -6.89
N LYS A 79 -12.42 -1.91 -5.65
CA LYS A 79 -11.20 -1.17 -5.34
C LYS A 79 -9.95 -1.98 -5.71
N ARG A 80 -9.97 -3.29 -5.45
CA ARG A 80 -8.86 -4.18 -5.84
C ARG A 80 -8.67 -4.18 -7.35
N ARG A 81 -9.73 -4.21 -8.14
CA ARG A 81 -9.66 -4.14 -9.59
C ARG A 81 -9.07 -2.82 -10.07
N GLU A 82 -9.52 -1.72 -9.49
CA GLU A 82 -9.03 -0.37 -9.85
C GLU A 82 -7.56 -0.21 -9.48
N LEU A 83 -7.16 -0.71 -8.32
CA LEU A 83 -5.75 -0.74 -7.90
C LEU A 83 -4.91 -1.57 -8.86
N GLY A 84 -5.43 -2.69 -9.33
CA GLY A 84 -4.75 -3.54 -10.29
C GLY A 84 -4.49 -2.83 -11.61
N ARG A 85 -5.45 -2.08 -12.11
CA ARG A 85 -5.27 -1.29 -13.34
C ARG A 85 -4.16 -0.26 -13.18
N SER A 86 -4.14 0.43 -12.03
CA SER A 86 -3.10 1.41 -11.73
C SER A 86 -1.73 0.73 -11.59
N ALA A 87 -1.67 -0.40 -10.93
CA ALA A 87 -0.44 -1.17 -10.78
C ALA A 87 0.13 -1.61 -12.13
N TRP A 88 -0.73 -2.07 -13.06
CA TRP A 88 -0.31 -2.43 -14.40
C TRP A 88 0.33 -1.25 -15.14
N VAL A 89 -0.24 -0.05 -15.01
CA VAL A 89 0.33 1.15 -15.61
C VAL A 89 1.71 1.43 -15.02
N TRP A 90 1.86 1.27 -13.70
CA TRP A 90 3.15 1.46 -13.04
C TRP A 90 4.19 0.44 -13.55
N VAL A 91 3.82 -0.82 -13.64
CA VAL A 91 4.71 -1.89 -14.14
C VAL A 91 5.16 -1.60 -15.56
N ASP A 92 4.23 -1.18 -16.41
CA ASP A 92 4.53 -0.85 -17.80
C ASP A 92 5.57 0.27 -17.91
N ARG A 93 5.48 1.27 -17.03
CA ARG A 93 6.37 2.42 -17.05
C ARG A 93 7.70 2.21 -16.30
N HIS A 94 7.68 1.46 -15.22
CA HIS A 94 8.78 1.42 -14.25
C HIS A 94 9.25 0.02 -13.86
N GLY A 95 8.55 -1.02 -14.29
CA GLY A 95 8.92 -2.39 -13.98
C GLY A 95 10.27 -2.76 -14.56
N ARG A 96 10.98 -3.63 -13.86
CA ARG A 96 12.30 -4.13 -14.26
C ARG A 96 12.26 -5.63 -14.45
N PRO A 97 13.11 -6.18 -15.33
CA PRO A 97 13.23 -7.63 -15.43
C PRO A 97 13.59 -8.23 -14.07
N GLY A 98 12.93 -9.33 -13.71
CA GLY A 98 13.14 -10.01 -12.44
C GLY A 98 12.30 -9.46 -11.28
N ASP A 99 11.55 -8.39 -11.48
CA ASP A 99 10.65 -7.89 -10.44
C ASP A 99 9.55 -8.90 -10.15
N SER A 100 9.22 -9.05 -8.86
CA SER A 100 8.00 -9.69 -8.40
C SER A 100 7.05 -8.62 -7.87
N TYR A 101 5.76 -8.82 -8.03
CA TYR A 101 4.75 -7.83 -7.65
C TYR A 101 3.75 -8.40 -6.67
N ARG A 102 3.36 -7.61 -5.70
CA ARG A 102 2.32 -7.97 -4.76
C ARG A 102 1.58 -6.74 -4.25
N PHE A 103 0.39 -6.95 -3.70
CA PHE A 103 -0.39 -5.91 -3.04
C PHE A 103 -0.31 -6.12 -1.53
N ASP A 104 0.07 -5.05 -0.83
CA ASP A 104 0.10 -5.03 0.63
C ASP A 104 -0.93 -4.03 1.14
N VAL A 105 -1.47 -4.30 2.31
CA VAL A 105 -2.33 -3.34 3.01
C VAL A 105 -1.70 -3.01 4.35
N VAL A 106 -1.58 -1.72 4.64
CA VAL A 106 -1.09 -1.25 5.93
C VAL A 106 -2.22 -0.52 6.63
N GLY A 107 -2.66 -1.07 7.74
CA GLY A 107 -3.62 -0.43 8.62
C GLY A 107 -2.92 0.40 9.67
N VAL A 108 -3.38 1.62 9.88
CA VAL A 108 -2.87 2.53 10.90
C VAL A 108 -4.02 2.94 11.80
N LEU A 109 -3.97 2.56 13.06
CA LEU A 109 -4.97 2.93 14.06
C LEU A 109 -4.39 3.98 14.99
N VAL A 110 -5.05 5.13 15.08
CA VAL A 110 -4.62 6.25 15.91
C VAL A 110 -5.61 6.46 17.05
N ARG A 111 -5.14 6.39 18.29
CA ARG A 111 -5.93 6.64 19.49
C ARG A 111 -5.16 7.56 20.41
N GLY A 112 -5.51 8.84 20.44
CA GLY A 112 -4.76 9.82 21.20
C GLY A 112 -3.32 9.90 20.71
N ARG A 113 -2.37 9.60 21.61
CA ARG A 113 -0.94 9.58 21.28
C ARG A 113 -0.42 8.20 20.88
N ARG A 114 -1.30 7.20 20.85
CA ARG A 114 -0.92 5.83 20.51
C ARG A 114 -1.23 5.51 19.07
N VAL A 115 -0.35 4.76 18.45
CA VAL A 115 -0.48 4.32 17.07
C VAL A 115 -0.20 2.83 17.00
N TRP A 116 -1.06 2.10 16.31
CA TRP A 116 -0.84 0.69 15.99
C TRP A 116 -0.75 0.56 14.48
N VAL A 117 0.21 -0.21 14.02
CA VAL A 117 0.39 -0.52 12.60
C VAL A 117 0.20 -2.01 12.39
N CYS A 118 -0.65 -2.36 11.43
CA CYS A 118 -0.87 -3.73 11.00
C CYS A 118 -0.52 -3.84 9.53
N HIS A 119 0.52 -4.59 9.20
CA HIS A 119 0.94 -4.81 7.82
C HIS A 119 0.49 -6.19 7.36
N VAL A 120 -0.33 -6.23 6.34
CA VAL A 120 -0.74 -7.48 5.69
C VAL A 120 -0.03 -7.56 4.36
N ALA A 121 1.02 -8.36 4.31
CA ALA A 121 1.78 -8.59 3.09
C ALA A 121 1.01 -9.54 2.17
N ASP A 122 1.12 -9.29 0.86
CA ASP A 122 0.45 -10.11 -0.16
C ASP A 122 -1.04 -10.29 0.16
N ALA A 123 -1.71 -9.19 0.42
CA ALA A 123 -3.06 -9.18 0.98
C ALA A 123 -4.13 -9.71 0.04
N PHE A 124 -3.95 -9.56 -1.25
CA PHE A 124 -4.87 -10.07 -2.26
C PHE A 124 -4.18 -10.22 -3.62
N ALA A 125 -4.69 -11.18 -4.38
CA ALA A 125 -4.25 -11.39 -5.77
C ALA A 125 -5.25 -10.76 -6.73
N LEU A 126 -4.77 -10.39 -7.91
CA LEU A 126 -5.61 -9.86 -8.98
C LEU A 126 -5.59 -10.82 -10.15
N ARG A 127 -6.79 -11.11 -10.68
CA ARG A 127 -6.92 -11.90 -11.91
C ARG A 127 -6.29 -11.13 -13.07
N GLY A 128 -5.61 -11.84 -13.96
CA GLY A 128 -4.90 -11.23 -15.09
C GLY A 128 -3.62 -10.52 -14.71
N TRP A 129 -3.19 -10.63 -13.51
CA TRP A 129 -1.93 -10.10 -13.04
C TRP A 129 -0.78 -10.95 -13.59
N PRO A 130 0.28 -10.34 -14.15
CA PRO A 130 1.38 -11.10 -14.72
C PRO A 130 2.21 -11.86 -13.72
#